data_46a06e64bc3cbc2cd3c3c18b9dcc5f45
#
_entry.id   46a06e64bc3cbc2cd3c3c18b9dcc5f45
#
_cell.length_a   1.000
_cell.length_b   1.000
_cell.length_c   1.000
_cell.angle_alpha   90.00
_cell.angle_beta   90.00
_cell.angle_gamma   90.00
#
_symmetry.space_group_name_H-M   'P 1'
#
loop_
_entity.id
_entity.type
_entity.pdbx_description
1 polymer ?
#
loop_
_entity_poly.entity_id
_entity_poly.type
_entity_poly.pdbx_seq_one_letter_code
_entity_poly.pdbx_strand_id
1 'polypeptide(L)'
;MQPQVEEVPLLRIYNTLAKKVEEIQPSTPGIIQMYTCGPTVYRDAHIGNLRTYLMADWVRRSLIHSGMQVTHIKNITDVGHMRQELAETGGDKMIMAALAEGKTIQEIAQLYAGRFHRDEARLNIMEATVFPWASEHIPEMIAINETLLANGHAYEKGGNLYFDVPSFPNYGKLSNNFGGDLLEGVRSEADPLKKDPRDFTLWKAAEPGRRSEEHTSELQSQ
;
A
#
# COMPACT_ATOMS: atom_id res chain seq x y z
N MET A 1 39.74 -17.86 -28.50
CA MET A 1 39.60 -17.39 -27.10
C MET A 1 38.17 -16.90 -26.98
N GLN A 2 37.27 -17.67 -26.39
CA GLN A 2 35.92 -17.21 -26.11
C GLN A 2 35.99 -16.17 -24.99
N PRO A 3 35.30 -15.04 -25.11
CA PRO A 3 35.24 -14.09 -24.01
C PRO A 3 34.58 -14.78 -22.80
N GLN A 4 35.31 -14.82 -21.69
CA GLN A 4 34.68 -15.21 -20.41
C GLN A 4 33.63 -14.14 -20.10
N VAL A 5 32.39 -14.54 -20.16
CA VAL A 5 31.28 -13.72 -19.63
C VAL A 5 31.49 -13.70 -18.11
N GLU A 6 31.99 -12.59 -17.57
CA GLU A 6 31.99 -12.39 -16.12
C GLU A 6 30.54 -12.51 -15.64
N GLU A 7 30.26 -13.52 -14.82
CA GLU A 7 28.96 -13.61 -14.15
C GLU A 7 28.79 -12.40 -13.26
N VAL A 8 27.86 -11.54 -13.62
CA VAL A 8 27.50 -10.39 -12.78
C VAL A 8 26.86 -10.95 -11.49
N PRO A 9 27.45 -10.67 -10.31
CA PRO A 9 26.95 -11.23 -9.07
C PRO A 9 25.52 -10.75 -8.81
N LEU A 10 24.67 -11.62 -8.32
CA LEU A 10 23.31 -11.28 -7.92
C LEU A 10 23.32 -10.27 -6.77
N LEU A 11 22.33 -9.39 -6.79
CA LEU A 11 22.15 -8.35 -5.77
C LEU A 11 21.93 -8.98 -4.40
N ARG A 12 22.65 -8.49 -3.39
CA ARG A 12 22.47 -8.87 -1.99
C ARG A 12 21.77 -7.73 -1.24
N ILE A 13 20.66 -8.04 -0.58
CA ILE A 13 19.88 -7.08 0.21
C ILE A 13 19.58 -7.64 1.60
N TYR A 14 19.23 -6.75 2.52
CA TYR A 14 18.78 -7.15 3.84
C TYR A 14 17.38 -7.76 3.76
N ASN A 15 17.25 -9.04 4.12
CA ASN A 15 15.98 -9.73 4.25
C ASN A 15 15.45 -9.55 5.68
N THR A 16 14.35 -8.83 5.82
CA THR A 16 13.74 -8.55 7.13
C THR A 16 13.29 -9.82 7.85
N LEU A 17 12.77 -10.81 7.12
CA LEU A 17 12.34 -12.09 7.70
C LEU A 17 13.53 -12.92 8.22
N ALA A 18 14.60 -13.01 7.44
CA ALA A 18 15.80 -13.75 7.79
C ALA A 18 16.77 -12.96 8.69
N LYS A 19 16.56 -11.63 8.84
CA LYS A 19 17.39 -10.68 9.61
C LYS A 19 18.88 -10.66 9.22
N LYS A 20 19.16 -10.87 7.96
CA LYS A 20 20.53 -10.88 7.41
C LYS A 20 20.55 -10.36 5.98
N VAL A 21 21.73 -9.95 5.55
CA VAL A 21 21.99 -9.66 4.14
C VAL A 21 22.20 -10.96 3.40
N GLU A 22 21.37 -11.23 2.41
CA GLU A 22 21.45 -12.43 1.59
C GLU A 22 21.21 -12.12 0.12
N GLU A 23 21.62 -13.00 -0.75
CA GLU A 23 21.42 -12.92 -2.17
C GLU A 23 19.94 -13.11 -2.51
N ILE A 24 19.41 -12.32 -3.45
CA ILE A 24 18.04 -12.47 -3.91
C ILE A 24 17.93 -13.79 -4.69
N GLN A 25 17.01 -14.64 -4.24
CA GLN A 25 16.69 -15.91 -4.88
C GLN A 25 15.34 -15.78 -5.58
N PRO A 26 15.29 -15.71 -6.92
CA PRO A 26 14.03 -15.64 -7.65
C PRO A 26 13.26 -16.97 -7.55
N SER A 27 11.94 -16.90 -7.32
CA SER A 27 11.08 -18.09 -7.32
C SER A 27 10.99 -18.76 -8.70
N THR A 28 11.18 -17.99 -9.75
CA THR A 28 11.28 -18.46 -11.13
C THR A 28 12.64 -18.04 -11.68
N PRO A 29 13.46 -18.95 -12.19
CA PRO A 29 14.78 -18.61 -12.71
C PRO A 29 14.76 -17.43 -13.68
N GLY A 30 15.58 -16.44 -13.43
CA GLY A 30 15.70 -15.24 -14.28
C GLY A 30 14.56 -14.21 -14.18
N ILE A 31 13.51 -14.46 -13.36
CA ILE A 31 12.35 -13.57 -13.25
C ILE A 31 12.16 -13.10 -11.80
N ILE A 32 12.11 -11.79 -11.61
CA ILE A 32 11.79 -11.15 -10.32
C ILE A 32 10.44 -10.45 -10.43
N GLN A 33 9.57 -10.74 -9.48
CA GLN A 33 8.36 -9.96 -9.22
C GLN A 33 8.64 -9.02 -8.07
N MET A 34 8.53 -7.71 -8.33
CA MET A 34 8.80 -6.66 -7.37
C MET A 34 7.54 -5.85 -7.11
N TYR A 35 7.16 -5.70 -5.85
CA TYR A 35 6.08 -4.82 -5.44
C TYR A 35 6.63 -3.70 -4.55
N THR A 36 6.18 -2.48 -4.79
CA THR A 36 6.47 -1.33 -3.94
C THR A 36 5.22 -0.50 -3.70
N CYS A 37 5.12 0.13 -2.54
CA CYS A 37 4.08 1.12 -2.32
C CYS A 37 4.24 2.31 -3.26
N GLY A 38 3.13 2.76 -3.81
CA GLY A 38 3.05 3.97 -4.60
C GLY A 38 2.45 5.14 -3.81
N PRO A 39 1.98 6.19 -4.49
CA PRO A 39 1.42 7.37 -3.86
C PRO A 39 0.00 7.13 -3.35
N THR A 40 -0.39 7.90 -2.31
CA THR A 40 -1.77 8.22 -2.03
C THR A 40 -2.07 9.55 -2.71
N VAL A 41 -2.98 9.54 -3.69
CA VAL A 41 -3.11 10.62 -4.69
C VAL A 41 -4.06 11.74 -4.27
N TYR A 42 -3.83 12.31 -3.10
CA TYR A 42 -4.55 13.48 -2.59
C TYR A 42 -3.65 14.72 -2.41
N ARG A 43 -2.34 14.57 -2.55
CA ARG A 43 -1.32 15.63 -2.48
C ARG A 43 -0.10 15.29 -3.30
N ASP A 44 0.77 16.28 -3.53
CA ASP A 44 2.04 16.07 -4.18
C ASP A 44 2.98 15.20 -3.34
N ALA A 45 3.79 14.38 -4.00
CA ALA A 45 4.81 13.59 -3.34
C ALA A 45 5.87 14.49 -2.73
N HIS A 46 6.18 14.31 -1.45
CA HIS A 46 7.28 15.03 -0.80
C HIS A 46 8.61 14.26 -0.98
N ILE A 47 9.72 14.92 -0.63
CA ILE A 47 11.07 14.37 -0.81
C ILE A 47 11.26 12.98 -0.16
N GLY A 48 10.59 12.71 0.96
CA GLY A 48 10.64 11.41 1.63
C GLY A 48 10.01 10.29 0.80
N ASN A 49 8.88 10.56 0.13
CA ASN A 49 8.26 9.62 -0.79
C ASN A 49 9.17 9.36 -2.00
N LEU A 50 9.67 10.44 -2.62
CA LEU A 50 10.53 10.36 -3.80
C LEU A 50 11.83 9.59 -3.50
N ARG A 51 12.40 9.73 -2.29
CA ARG A 51 13.54 8.92 -1.86
C ARG A 51 13.22 7.42 -1.86
N THR A 52 12.03 7.04 -1.39
CA THR A 52 11.61 5.63 -1.37
C THR A 52 11.45 5.09 -2.80
N TYR A 53 10.89 5.89 -3.70
CA TYR A 53 10.72 5.49 -5.10
C TYR A 53 12.07 5.37 -5.84
N LEU A 54 13.00 6.29 -5.57
CA LEU A 54 14.38 6.20 -6.09
C LEU A 54 15.10 4.94 -5.59
N MET A 55 14.97 4.60 -4.31
CA MET A 55 15.58 3.39 -3.76
C MET A 55 15.03 2.13 -4.45
N ALA A 56 13.72 2.08 -4.68
CA ALA A 56 13.09 0.99 -5.42
C ALA A 56 13.61 0.90 -6.88
N ASP A 57 13.78 2.03 -7.54
CA ASP A 57 14.33 2.10 -8.88
C ASP A 57 15.79 1.59 -8.95
N TRP A 58 16.61 1.96 -8.00
CA TRP A 58 17.99 1.46 -7.92
C TRP A 58 18.06 -0.05 -7.74
N VAL A 59 17.21 -0.61 -6.87
CA VAL A 59 17.09 -2.07 -6.71
C VAL A 59 16.68 -2.72 -8.04
N ARG A 60 15.64 -2.18 -8.70
CA ARG A 60 15.18 -2.67 -10.01
C ARG A 60 16.28 -2.64 -11.07
N ARG A 61 16.97 -1.51 -11.19
CA ARG A 61 18.09 -1.34 -12.16
C ARG A 61 19.23 -2.31 -11.89
N SER A 62 19.57 -2.53 -10.62
CA SER A 62 20.61 -3.47 -10.24
C SER A 62 20.22 -4.92 -10.61
N LEU A 63 18.97 -5.31 -10.40
CA LEU A 63 18.46 -6.62 -10.81
C LEU A 63 18.48 -6.80 -12.33
N ILE A 64 18.05 -5.78 -13.08
CA ILE A 64 18.11 -5.80 -14.54
C ILE A 64 19.58 -5.90 -15.04
N HIS A 65 20.48 -5.16 -14.39
CA HIS A 65 21.91 -5.21 -14.71
C HIS A 65 22.52 -6.60 -14.46
N SER A 66 22.02 -7.32 -13.44
CA SER A 66 22.38 -8.71 -13.18
C SER A 66 21.68 -9.72 -14.10
N GLY A 67 21.03 -9.28 -15.18
CA GLY A 67 20.40 -10.13 -16.19
C GLY A 67 19.00 -10.64 -15.83
N MET A 68 18.38 -10.12 -14.77
CA MET A 68 17.02 -10.51 -14.37
C MET A 68 15.96 -9.75 -15.18
N GLN A 69 14.87 -10.43 -15.53
CA GLN A 69 13.63 -9.80 -15.96
C GLN A 69 12.85 -9.36 -14.74
N VAL A 70 12.52 -8.07 -14.64
CA VAL A 70 11.83 -7.54 -13.47
C VAL A 70 10.44 -7.01 -13.85
N THR A 71 9.40 -7.65 -13.32
CA THR A 71 8.04 -7.10 -13.34
C THR A 71 7.83 -6.28 -12.07
N HIS A 72 7.69 -4.97 -12.22
CA HIS A 72 7.53 -4.04 -11.11
C HIS A 72 6.08 -3.56 -11.03
N ILE A 73 5.44 -3.81 -9.90
CA ILE A 73 4.09 -3.34 -9.59
C ILE A 73 4.19 -2.23 -8.53
N LYS A 74 3.54 -1.10 -8.79
CA LYS A 74 3.47 0.03 -7.86
C LYS A 74 2.03 0.51 -7.78
N ASN A 75 1.38 0.37 -6.62
CA ASN A 75 -0.04 0.73 -6.48
C ASN A 75 -0.26 2.24 -6.46
N ILE A 76 -1.48 2.64 -6.82
CA ILE A 76 -2.00 4.00 -6.60
C ILE A 76 -3.17 3.86 -5.62
N THR A 77 -3.09 4.59 -4.48
CA THR A 77 -4.15 4.61 -3.48
C THR A 77 -5.02 5.83 -3.70
N ASP A 78 -6.19 5.63 -4.25
CA ASP A 78 -7.17 6.65 -4.61
C ASP A 78 -8.48 6.54 -3.81
N VAL A 79 -8.59 5.56 -2.91
CA VAL A 79 -9.74 5.31 -2.03
C VAL A 79 -9.30 5.14 -0.57
N GLY A 80 -10.24 5.27 0.36
CA GLY A 80 -10.03 5.04 1.77
C GLY A 80 -9.87 6.34 2.58
N HIS A 81 -8.67 6.76 2.88
CA HIS A 81 -8.41 7.86 3.83
C HIS A 81 -8.57 9.28 3.28
N MET A 82 -8.81 9.46 1.97
CA MET A 82 -8.78 10.78 1.34
C MET A 82 -9.60 11.87 2.06
N ARG A 83 -10.78 11.54 2.59
CA ARG A 83 -11.60 12.52 3.32
C ARG A 83 -11.18 12.73 4.77
N GLN A 84 -10.72 11.70 5.46
CA GLN A 84 -10.31 11.78 6.85
C GLN A 84 -9.00 12.57 6.99
N GLU A 85 -8.01 12.30 6.15
CA GLU A 85 -6.76 13.06 6.12
C GLU A 85 -6.98 14.52 5.68
N LEU A 86 -7.92 14.78 4.78
CA LEU A 86 -8.31 16.13 4.40
C LEU A 86 -8.94 16.91 5.55
N ALA A 87 -9.73 16.25 6.40
CA ALA A 87 -10.36 16.88 7.56
C ALA A 87 -9.38 17.10 8.72
N GLU A 88 -8.48 16.13 8.97
CA GLU A 88 -7.55 16.14 10.10
C GLU A 88 -6.31 17.02 9.86
N THR A 89 -5.84 17.14 8.62
CA THR A 89 -4.64 17.94 8.27
C THR A 89 -4.94 19.39 7.87
N GLY A 90 -6.20 19.83 8.03
CA GLY A 90 -6.61 21.18 7.62
C GLY A 90 -6.76 21.35 6.10
N GLY A 91 -7.07 20.24 5.42
CA GLY A 91 -7.35 20.10 4.00
C GLY A 91 -6.43 20.93 3.11
N ASP A 92 -5.69 20.31 2.21
CA ASP A 92 -4.97 21.09 1.21
C ASP A 92 -5.96 22.08 0.58
N LYS A 93 -5.69 23.39 0.71
CA LYS A 93 -6.56 24.47 0.19
C LYS A 93 -6.91 24.24 -1.28
N MET A 94 -6.02 23.59 -2.04
CA MET A 94 -6.25 23.22 -3.44
C MET A 94 -7.34 22.15 -3.60
N ILE A 95 -7.40 21.17 -2.72
CA ILE A 95 -8.44 20.12 -2.77
C ILE A 95 -9.78 20.70 -2.39
N MET A 96 -9.83 21.49 -1.32
CA MET A 96 -11.06 22.18 -0.93
C MET A 96 -11.55 23.13 -2.03
N ALA A 97 -10.64 23.84 -2.69
CA ALA A 97 -10.97 24.68 -3.83
C ALA A 97 -11.48 23.85 -5.03
N ALA A 98 -10.83 22.74 -5.34
CA ALA A 98 -11.23 21.85 -6.43
C ALA A 98 -12.63 21.25 -6.19
N LEU A 99 -12.93 20.82 -4.94
CA LEU A 99 -14.26 20.37 -4.55
C LEU A 99 -15.30 21.50 -4.61
N ALA A 100 -14.93 22.71 -4.21
CA ALA A 100 -15.79 23.90 -4.34
C ALA A 100 -16.04 24.28 -5.81
N GLU A 101 -15.11 23.99 -6.71
CA GLU A 101 -15.23 24.12 -8.17
C GLU A 101 -16.02 22.98 -8.81
N GLY A 102 -16.53 22.01 -8.02
CA GLY A 102 -17.35 20.91 -8.51
C GLY A 102 -16.54 19.72 -9.07
N LYS A 103 -15.24 19.67 -8.86
CA LYS A 103 -14.42 18.50 -9.24
C LYS A 103 -14.74 17.30 -8.36
N THR A 104 -14.76 16.13 -8.95
CA THR A 104 -14.91 14.86 -8.25
C THR A 104 -13.59 14.46 -7.56
N ILE A 105 -13.67 13.60 -6.55
CA ILE A 105 -12.50 13.01 -5.88
C ILE A 105 -11.63 12.27 -6.90
N GLN A 106 -12.23 11.60 -7.86
CA GLN A 106 -11.50 10.88 -8.91
C GLN A 106 -10.72 11.81 -9.84
N GLU A 107 -11.27 12.95 -10.21
CA GLU A 107 -10.54 13.97 -11.00
C GLU A 107 -9.35 14.54 -10.21
N ILE A 108 -9.50 14.71 -8.90
CA ILE A 108 -8.41 15.13 -8.01
C ILE A 108 -7.34 14.04 -7.94
N ALA A 109 -7.72 12.78 -7.77
CA ALA A 109 -6.80 11.65 -7.75
C ALA A 109 -6.01 11.54 -9.07
N GLN A 110 -6.67 11.66 -10.21
CA GLN A 110 -6.02 11.68 -11.53
C GLN A 110 -5.03 12.83 -11.69
N LEU A 111 -5.38 14.03 -11.19
CA LEU A 111 -4.48 15.18 -11.21
C LEU A 111 -3.18 14.89 -10.44
N TYR A 112 -3.29 14.39 -9.21
CA TYR A 112 -2.10 14.09 -8.38
C TYR A 112 -1.32 12.88 -8.89
N ALA A 113 -1.97 11.85 -9.43
CA ALA A 113 -1.30 10.76 -10.13
C ALA A 113 -0.48 11.27 -11.32
N GLY A 114 -1.05 12.17 -12.12
CA GLY A 114 -0.32 12.80 -13.22
C GLY A 114 0.88 13.65 -12.77
N ARG A 115 0.79 14.30 -11.61
CA ARG A 115 1.92 15.02 -11.00
C ARG A 115 3.00 14.06 -10.51
N PHE A 116 2.60 13.00 -9.84
CA PHE A 116 3.49 11.93 -9.38
C PHE A 116 4.29 11.33 -10.54
N HIS A 117 3.65 10.93 -11.64
CA HIS A 117 4.34 10.39 -12.82
C HIS A 117 5.33 11.39 -13.43
N ARG A 118 4.98 12.67 -13.46
CA ARG A 118 5.92 13.72 -13.93
C ARG A 118 7.14 13.86 -13.02
N ASP A 119 6.94 13.78 -11.71
CA ASP A 119 8.03 13.89 -10.73
C ASP A 119 8.95 12.67 -10.80
N GLU A 120 8.41 11.46 -10.95
CA GLU A 120 9.20 10.26 -11.21
C GLU A 120 10.02 10.39 -12.51
N ALA A 121 9.42 10.86 -13.59
CA ALA A 121 10.10 11.06 -14.87
C ALA A 121 11.23 12.10 -14.75
N ARG A 122 11.02 13.21 -14.02
CA ARG A 122 12.06 14.23 -13.75
C ARG A 122 13.25 13.69 -12.95
N LEU A 123 13.00 12.69 -12.10
CA LEU A 123 14.04 11.98 -11.34
C LEU A 123 14.64 10.80 -12.12
N ASN A 124 14.27 10.61 -13.39
CA ASN A 124 14.68 9.47 -14.20
C ASN A 124 14.39 8.10 -13.56
N ILE A 125 13.31 8.01 -12.79
CA ILE A 125 12.81 6.75 -12.25
C ILE A 125 12.16 5.97 -13.38
N MET A 126 12.48 4.68 -13.51
CA MET A 126 11.87 3.80 -14.51
C MET A 126 10.39 3.59 -14.18
N GLU A 127 9.53 3.80 -15.15
CA GLU A 127 8.09 3.56 -15.01
C GLU A 127 7.83 2.12 -14.59
N ALA A 128 6.96 1.91 -13.59
CA ALA A 128 6.60 0.56 -13.16
C ALA A 128 5.86 -0.18 -14.28
N THR A 129 5.93 -1.51 -14.27
CA THR A 129 5.29 -2.33 -15.30
C THR A 129 3.77 -2.22 -15.23
N VAL A 130 3.23 -2.08 -14.00
CA VAL A 130 1.78 -1.92 -13.74
C VAL A 130 1.58 -0.97 -12.59
N PHE A 131 0.58 -0.10 -12.71
CA PHE A 131 0.07 0.78 -11.65
C PHE A 131 -1.39 0.42 -11.35
N PRO A 132 -1.67 -0.59 -10.48
CA PRO A 132 -3.04 -0.89 -10.07
C PRO A 132 -3.59 0.24 -9.19
N TRP A 133 -4.80 0.67 -9.48
CA TRP A 133 -5.54 1.64 -8.67
C TRP A 133 -6.36 0.90 -7.62
N ALA A 134 -6.35 1.37 -6.38
CA ALA A 134 -7.07 0.69 -5.31
C ALA A 134 -8.58 0.61 -5.58
N SER A 135 -9.18 1.65 -6.17
CA SER A 135 -10.59 1.66 -6.56
C SER A 135 -10.97 0.59 -7.58
N GLU A 136 -10.04 0.16 -8.42
CA GLU A 136 -10.26 -0.88 -9.44
C GLU A 136 -10.24 -2.29 -8.84
N HIS A 137 -9.84 -2.45 -7.58
CA HIS A 137 -9.68 -3.74 -6.90
C HIS A 137 -10.61 -3.92 -5.69
N ILE A 138 -11.67 -3.13 -5.59
CA ILE A 138 -12.67 -3.25 -4.52
C ILE A 138 -13.30 -4.65 -4.44
N PRO A 139 -13.71 -5.29 -5.56
CA PRO A 139 -14.26 -6.65 -5.50
C PRO A 139 -13.30 -7.67 -4.90
N GLU A 140 -12.01 -7.60 -5.23
CA GLU A 140 -10.99 -8.49 -4.69
C GLU A 140 -10.74 -8.22 -3.19
N MET A 141 -10.79 -6.96 -2.77
CA MET A 141 -10.69 -6.59 -1.35
C MET A 141 -11.89 -7.16 -0.55
N ILE A 142 -13.10 -7.08 -1.09
CA ILE A 142 -14.30 -7.67 -0.49
C ILE A 142 -14.13 -9.19 -0.36
N ALA A 143 -13.75 -9.88 -1.44
CA ALA A 143 -13.58 -11.34 -1.43
C ALA A 143 -12.52 -11.81 -0.41
N ILE A 144 -11.43 -11.05 -0.23
CA ILE A 144 -10.42 -11.33 0.81
C ILE A 144 -11.04 -11.15 2.19
N ASN A 145 -11.78 -10.08 2.43
CA ASN A 145 -12.41 -9.79 3.70
C ASN A 145 -13.44 -10.86 4.09
N GLU A 146 -14.27 -11.30 3.16
CA GLU A 146 -15.21 -12.41 3.35
C GLU A 146 -14.49 -13.71 3.70
N THR A 147 -13.37 -13.99 3.04
CA THR A 147 -12.55 -15.15 3.34
C THR A 147 -11.96 -15.08 4.75
N LEU A 148 -11.49 -13.90 5.19
CA LEU A 148 -10.97 -13.71 6.54
C LEU A 148 -12.06 -13.88 7.60
N LEU A 149 -13.28 -13.39 7.34
CA LEU A 149 -14.45 -13.61 8.19
C LEU A 149 -14.79 -15.09 8.30
N ALA A 150 -14.91 -15.78 7.17
CA ALA A 150 -15.25 -17.21 7.12
C ALA A 150 -14.21 -18.08 7.84
N ASN A 151 -12.93 -17.71 7.80
CA ASN A 151 -11.84 -18.41 8.47
C ASN A 151 -11.67 -18.02 9.95
N GLY A 152 -12.48 -17.09 10.47
CA GLY A 152 -12.41 -16.64 11.87
C GLY A 152 -11.21 -15.73 12.17
N HIS A 153 -10.60 -15.12 11.15
CA HIS A 153 -9.51 -14.17 11.31
C HIS A 153 -9.96 -12.70 11.29
N ALA A 154 -11.23 -12.46 11.07
CA ALA A 154 -11.85 -11.14 11.13
C ALA A 154 -13.16 -11.18 11.89
N TYR A 155 -13.60 -9.99 12.34
CA TYR A 155 -14.90 -9.82 13.01
C TYR A 155 -15.50 -8.45 12.71
N GLU A 156 -16.82 -8.38 12.75
CA GLU A 156 -17.56 -7.13 12.60
C GLU A 156 -17.91 -6.54 13.97
N LYS A 157 -17.75 -5.23 14.12
CA LYS A 157 -18.18 -4.50 15.30
C LYS A 157 -18.41 -3.02 14.98
N GLY A 158 -19.58 -2.51 15.34
CA GLY A 158 -19.96 -1.11 15.07
C GLY A 158 -20.02 -0.75 13.58
N GLY A 159 -20.30 -1.73 12.70
CA GLY A 159 -20.30 -1.57 11.25
C GLY A 159 -18.91 -1.59 10.60
N ASN A 160 -17.84 -1.68 11.40
CA ASN A 160 -16.49 -1.85 10.91
C ASN A 160 -16.08 -3.31 10.90
N LEU A 161 -15.19 -3.68 9.98
CA LEU A 161 -14.53 -4.98 9.94
C LEU A 161 -13.12 -4.86 10.48
N TYR A 162 -12.76 -5.71 11.42
CA TYR A 162 -11.44 -5.76 12.05
C TYR A 162 -10.77 -7.10 11.82
N PHE A 163 -9.44 -7.07 11.66
CA PHE A 163 -8.62 -8.27 11.72
C PHE A 163 -8.37 -8.63 13.19
N ASP A 164 -8.61 -9.89 13.55
CA ASP A 164 -8.39 -10.47 14.88
C ASP A 164 -6.93 -10.95 14.96
N VAL A 165 -6.04 -10.10 15.47
CA VAL A 165 -4.60 -10.39 15.54
C VAL A 165 -4.31 -11.65 16.36
N PRO A 166 -4.94 -11.89 17.54
CA PRO A 166 -4.77 -13.13 18.29
C PRO A 166 -5.13 -14.40 17.52
N SER A 167 -6.02 -14.31 16.53
CA SER A 167 -6.42 -15.46 15.72
C SER A 167 -5.32 -15.99 14.80
N PHE A 168 -4.25 -15.19 14.58
CA PHE A 168 -3.14 -15.55 13.70
C PHE A 168 -1.82 -15.68 14.48
N PRO A 169 -1.44 -16.89 14.92
CA PRO A 169 -0.28 -17.10 15.81
C PRO A 169 1.06 -16.63 15.25
N ASN A 170 1.18 -16.52 13.93
CA ASN A 170 2.40 -16.06 13.25
C ASN A 170 2.41 -14.54 12.98
N TYR A 171 1.43 -13.78 13.51
CA TYR A 171 1.41 -12.34 13.34
C TYR A 171 2.68 -11.71 13.96
N GLY A 172 3.29 -10.78 13.25
CA GLY A 172 4.54 -10.15 13.69
C GLY A 172 5.82 -10.89 13.30
N LYS A 173 5.73 -12.10 12.72
CA LYS A 173 6.92 -12.88 12.31
C LYS A 173 7.85 -12.10 11.36
N LEU A 174 7.30 -11.36 10.39
CA LEU A 174 8.10 -10.57 9.44
C LEU A 174 8.83 -9.43 10.15
N SER A 175 8.12 -8.62 10.95
CA SER A 175 8.69 -7.49 11.69
C SER A 175 9.49 -7.90 12.91
N ASN A 176 9.36 -9.17 13.35
CA ASN A 176 9.83 -9.68 14.63
C ASN A 176 9.20 -8.98 15.85
N ASN A 177 8.01 -8.46 15.68
CA ASN A 177 7.27 -7.76 16.72
C ASN A 177 6.15 -8.67 17.25
N PHE A 178 6.46 -9.51 18.23
CA PHE A 178 5.56 -10.52 18.78
C PHE A 178 4.64 -9.99 19.89
N GLY A 179 4.31 -8.72 19.90
CA GLY A 179 3.16 -8.24 20.65
C GLY A 179 3.38 -7.77 22.08
N GLY A 180 4.63 -7.69 22.57
CA GLY A 180 4.90 -7.02 23.86
C GLY A 180 5.06 -5.50 23.73
N ASP A 181 5.51 -5.04 22.59
CA ASP A 181 5.88 -3.65 22.30
C ASP A 181 5.08 -3.00 21.15
N LEU A 182 4.00 -3.61 20.72
CA LEU A 182 3.00 -2.90 19.92
C LEU A 182 2.31 -1.92 20.85
N LEU A 183 3.02 -0.83 21.15
CA LEU A 183 2.48 0.27 21.92
C LEU A 183 1.20 0.74 21.26
N GLU A 184 0.11 0.55 21.97
CA GLU A 184 -1.13 1.28 21.76
C GLU A 184 -0.76 2.74 21.42
N GLY A 185 -1.17 3.23 20.27
CA GLY A 185 -1.23 4.67 20.12
C GLY A 185 -0.08 5.39 19.44
N VAL A 186 0.83 4.74 18.73
CA VAL A 186 1.82 5.52 17.93
C VAL A 186 1.16 6.23 16.73
N ARG A 187 -0.08 5.86 16.32
CA ARG A 187 -0.80 6.50 15.19
C ARG A 187 -2.32 6.58 15.29
N SER A 188 -2.99 6.09 16.35
CA SER A 188 -4.44 6.25 16.47
C SER A 188 -4.88 6.24 17.94
N GLU A 189 -5.90 7.03 18.26
CA GLU A 189 -6.62 6.96 19.53
C GLU A 189 -7.11 5.52 19.77
N ALA A 190 -7.17 5.12 21.05
CA ALA A 190 -7.68 3.81 21.43
C ALA A 190 -9.10 3.61 20.87
N ASP A 191 -9.28 2.64 19.99
CA ASP A 191 -10.58 2.32 19.42
C ASP A 191 -11.31 1.34 20.35
N PRO A 192 -12.39 1.78 21.06
CA PRO A 192 -13.11 0.94 22.01
C PRO A 192 -13.89 -0.22 21.36
N LEU A 193 -13.97 -0.22 20.04
CA LEU A 193 -14.61 -1.29 19.29
C LEU A 193 -13.68 -2.49 19.05
N LYS A 194 -12.38 -2.36 19.24
CA LYS A 194 -11.44 -3.48 19.10
C LYS A 194 -11.61 -4.50 20.23
N LYS A 195 -11.43 -5.78 19.92
CA LYS A 195 -11.36 -6.86 20.92
C LYS A 195 -9.99 -6.92 21.58
N ASP A 196 -8.93 -6.69 20.80
CA ASP A 196 -7.54 -6.60 21.24
C ASP A 196 -6.95 -5.29 20.72
N PRO A 197 -6.12 -4.58 21.51
CA PRO A 197 -5.49 -3.32 21.07
C PRO A 197 -4.68 -3.44 19.77
N ARG A 198 -4.16 -4.65 19.48
CA ARG A 198 -3.38 -4.95 18.28
C ARG A 198 -4.23 -5.11 17.03
N ASP A 199 -5.56 -5.31 17.18
CA ASP A 199 -6.44 -5.46 16.03
C ASP A 199 -6.41 -4.21 15.17
N PHE A 200 -6.64 -4.37 13.88
CA PHE A 200 -6.67 -3.25 12.96
C PHE A 200 -7.86 -3.33 12.02
N THR A 201 -8.32 -2.18 11.56
CA THR A 201 -9.48 -2.09 10.69
C THR A 201 -9.14 -2.55 9.28
N LEU A 202 -9.88 -3.52 8.77
CA LEU A 202 -9.84 -3.98 7.38
C LEU A 202 -10.78 -3.16 6.50
N TRP A 203 -11.97 -2.81 7.03
CA TRP A 203 -13.00 -2.04 6.34
C TRP A 203 -13.73 -1.14 7.32
N LYS A 204 -13.92 0.13 6.97
CA LYS A 204 -14.63 1.10 7.80
C LYS A 204 -16.06 1.28 7.30
N ALA A 205 -17.01 1.35 8.23
CA ALA A 205 -18.38 1.77 7.91
C ALA A 205 -18.39 3.18 7.33
N ALA A 206 -19.29 3.41 6.39
CA ALA A 206 -19.58 4.75 5.94
C ALA A 206 -20.26 5.55 7.06
N GLU A 207 -19.78 6.74 7.37
CA GLU A 207 -20.44 7.61 8.34
C GLU A 207 -21.79 8.10 7.79
N PRO A 208 -22.87 8.11 8.61
CA PRO A 208 -24.16 8.62 8.20
C PRO A 208 -24.05 10.08 7.68
N GLY A 209 -24.60 10.35 6.50
CA GLY A 209 -24.54 11.67 5.88
C GLY A 209 -23.24 11.99 5.13
N ARG A 210 -22.22 11.15 5.21
CA ARG A 210 -21.11 11.15 4.26
C ARG A 210 -21.47 10.21 3.12
N ARG A 211 -21.58 10.73 1.90
CA ARG A 211 -21.63 9.85 0.73
C ARG A 211 -20.33 9.04 0.74
N SER A 212 -20.40 7.80 1.25
CA SER A 212 -19.45 6.80 0.83
C SER A 212 -19.60 6.71 -0.68
N GLU A 213 -18.50 6.71 -1.38
CA GLU A 213 -18.52 6.43 -2.79
C GLU A 213 -19.33 5.16 -3.01
N GLU A 214 -20.09 5.07 -4.07
CA GLU A 214 -21.20 4.14 -4.34
C GLU A 214 -20.93 2.65 -4.06
N HIS A 215 -19.69 2.27 -3.75
CA HIS A 215 -19.25 0.88 -3.55
C HIS A 215 -19.24 0.40 -2.08
N THR A 216 -19.44 1.26 -1.08
CA THR A 216 -19.52 0.83 0.34
C THR A 216 -20.92 0.41 0.76
N SER A 217 -21.95 0.65 -0.06
CA SER A 217 -23.33 0.27 0.24
C SER A 217 -23.61 -1.22 0.03
N GLU A 218 -22.78 -1.96 -0.70
CA GLU A 218 -23.06 -3.37 -1.02
C GLU A 218 -22.80 -4.32 0.16
N LEU A 219 -21.89 -4.01 1.09
CA LEU A 219 -21.70 -4.79 2.32
C LEU A 219 -22.81 -4.58 3.35
N GLN A 220 -23.62 -3.52 3.24
CA GLN A 220 -24.74 -3.25 4.15
C GLN A 220 -26.07 -3.83 3.69
N SER A 221 -26.16 -4.42 2.49
CA SER A 221 -27.40 -4.94 1.90
C SER A 221 -27.51 -6.45 1.87
N GLN A 222 -26.61 -7.20 2.48
CA GLN A 222 -26.69 -8.63 2.73
C GLN A 222 -26.70 -8.88 4.23
#